data_4b18c01a442a64d52cd5f30afc33f473
#
_entry.id   4b18c01a442a64d52cd5f30afc33f473
#
_cell.length_a   1.000
_cell.length_b   1.000
_cell.length_c   1.000
_cell.angle_alpha   90.00
_cell.angle_beta   90.00
_cell.angle_gamma   90.00
#
_symmetry.space_group_name_H-M   'P 1'
#
loop_
_entity.id
_entity.type
_entity.pdbx_description
1 polymer ?
#
loop_
_entity_poly.entity_id
_entity_poly.type
_entity_poly.pdbx_seq_one_letter_code
_entity_poly.pdbx_strand_id
1 'polypeptide(L)'
;PGVVKGAFVELPRYFKDTGKVQDLESRLVTCMSTLQGIDPKEVINGQWGRGERANTTALATWIGAQSKGMAFNLPQSNPQERTMYEVGKRLFFQRGGAHDFACASCHGEEGKRIRLQDLPLLTKAPGDGVGFAAWPAYRVSNGQMWSMQHRLNDCYRQQRFPEPDFASDVTVA
;
A
#
# COMPACT_ATOMS: atom_id res chain seq x y z
N PRO A 1 -12.74 14.18 16.80
CA PRO A 1 -13.51 14.13 15.55
C PRO A 1 -12.77 14.63 14.33
N GLY A 2 -11.70 15.45 14.44
CA GLY A 2 -10.93 15.97 13.32
C GLY A 2 -9.76 15.11 12.84
N VAL A 3 -9.37 14.09 13.59
CA VAL A 3 -8.13 13.31 13.35
C VAL A 3 -8.22 12.37 12.15
N VAL A 4 -9.40 11.90 11.79
CA VAL A 4 -9.59 10.93 10.71
C VAL A 4 -9.67 11.60 9.33
N LYS A 5 -10.29 12.78 9.27
CA LYS A 5 -10.40 13.54 8.01
C LYS A 5 -9.02 14.00 7.56
N GLY A 6 -8.62 13.58 6.37
CA GLY A 6 -7.30 13.88 5.81
C GLY A 6 -6.18 12.93 6.25
N ALA A 7 -6.42 11.99 7.16
CA ALA A 7 -5.38 11.09 7.64
C ALA A 7 -4.75 10.24 6.52
N PHE A 8 -5.55 9.78 5.56
CA PHE A 8 -5.05 8.95 4.46
C PHE A 8 -4.07 9.71 3.55
N VAL A 9 -4.33 10.98 3.27
CA VAL A 9 -3.51 11.76 2.32
C VAL A 9 -2.19 12.27 2.91
N GLU A 10 -1.97 12.05 4.21
CA GLU A 10 -0.72 12.36 4.91
C GLU A 10 0.15 11.12 5.16
N LEU A 11 -0.23 9.97 4.65
CA LEU A 11 0.46 8.69 4.85
C LEU A 11 0.98 8.15 3.51
N PRO A 12 2.18 7.48 3.52
CA PRO A 12 3.00 7.12 4.69
C PRO A 12 3.79 8.28 5.30
N ARG A 13 4.08 8.18 6.60
CA ARG A 13 4.95 9.11 7.31
C ARG A 13 5.67 8.46 8.49
N TYR A 14 6.67 9.14 9.04
CA TYR A 14 7.37 8.70 10.23
C TYR A 14 6.55 8.90 11.51
N PHE A 15 6.56 7.88 12.38
CA PHE A 15 5.92 7.91 13.69
C PHE A 15 6.96 7.69 14.81
N LYS A 16 7.04 8.64 15.74
CA LYS A 16 8.00 8.63 16.85
C LYS A 16 7.77 7.49 17.83
N ASP A 17 6.50 7.09 18.05
CA ASP A 17 6.10 6.03 18.98
C ASP A 17 6.56 4.64 18.54
N THR A 18 6.68 4.42 17.25
CA THR A 18 7.17 3.15 16.69
C THR A 18 8.60 3.24 16.14
N GLY A 19 9.11 4.45 15.93
CA GLY A 19 10.39 4.66 15.25
C GLY A 19 10.40 4.28 13.76
N LYS A 20 9.22 4.13 13.13
CA LYS A 20 9.05 3.62 11.77
C LYS A 20 8.28 4.58 10.88
N VAL A 21 8.50 4.49 9.58
CA VAL A 21 7.59 5.01 8.58
C VAL A 21 6.45 4.00 8.43
N GLN A 22 5.22 4.48 8.49
CA GLN A 22 4.04 3.64 8.39
C GLN A 22 3.03 4.24 7.41
N ASP A 23 2.45 3.39 6.58
CA ASP A 23 1.27 3.69 5.81
C ASP A 23 -0.01 3.54 6.66
N LEU A 24 -1.18 3.71 6.08
CA LEU A 24 -2.43 3.59 6.83
C LEU A 24 -2.61 2.19 7.42
N GLU A 25 -2.33 1.14 6.66
CA GLU A 25 -2.57 -0.23 7.09
C GLU A 25 -1.62 -0.64 8.22
N SER A 26 -0.34 -0.37 8.09
CA SER A 26 0.64 -0.64 9.15
C SER A 26 0.39 0.19 10.42
N ARG A 27 -0.11 1.44 10.26
CA ARG A 27 -0.53 2.26 11.40
C ARG A 27 -1.76 1.69 12.09
N LEU A 28 -2.73 1.16 11.36
CA LEU A 28 -3.89 0.47 11.93
C LEU A 28 -3.48 -0.75 12.73
N VAL A 29 -2.55 -1.58 12.24
CA VAL A 29 -2.00 -2.71 13.02
C VAL A 29 -1.45 -2.23 14.36
N THR A 30 -0.67 -1.15 14.37
CA THR A 30 -0.14 -0.56 15.62
C THR A 30 -1.27 -0.12 16.55
N CYS A 31 -2.27 0.59 16.03
CA CYS A 31 -3.40 1.07 16.84
C CYS A 31 -4.25 -0.09 17.39
N MET A 32 -4.53 -1.10 16.59
CA MET A 32 -5.29 -2.29 17.02
C MET A 32 -4.55 -3.03 18.14
N SER A 33 -3.24 -3.16 18.02
CA SER A 33 -2.42 -3.78 19.07
C SER A 33 -2.38 -2.94 20.36
N THR A 34 -2.07 -1.65 20.23
CA THR A 34 -1.82 -0.81 21.43
C THR A 34 -3.10 -0.39 22.16
N LEU A 35 -4.22 -0.21 21.44
CA LEU A 35 -5.47 0.31 21.99
C LEU A 35 -6.53 -0.77 22.23
N GLN A 36 -6.50 -1.86 21.48
CA GLN A 36 -7.50 -2.93 21.53
C GLN A 36 -6.93 -4.26 22.04
N GLY A 37 -5.60 -4.36 22.20
CA GLY A 37 -4.94 -5.57 22.68
C GLY A 37 -4.93 -6.72 21.67
N ILE A 38 -5.18 -6.45 20.39
CA ILE A 38 -5.16 -7.46 19.32
C ILE A 38 -3.69 -7.84 19.06
N ASP A 39 -3.38 -9.14 18.99
CA ASP A 39 -2.05 -9.59 18.60
C ASP A 39 -1.76 -9.15 17.15
N PRO A 40 -0.70 -8.36 16.90
CA PRO A 40 -0.35 -7.95 15.55
C PRO A 40 -0.21 -9.12 14.57
N LYS A 41 0.18 -10.31 15.05
CA LYS A 41 0.31 -11.51 14.23
C LYS A 41 -1.03 -11.99 13.66
N GLU A 42 -2.15 -11.75 14.33
CA GLU A 42 -3.48 -12.08 13.81
C GLU A 42 -3.80 -11.27 12.54
N VAL A 43 -3.33 -10.03 12.49
CA VAL A 43 -3.47 -9.17 11.31
C VAL A 43 -2.40 -9.52 10.28
N ILE A 44 -1.12 -9.56 10.67
CA ILE A 44 0.03 -9.72 9.75
C ILE A 44 0.01 -11.08 9.06
N ASN A 45 -0.32 -12.15 9.78
CA ASN A 45 -0.37 -13.51 9.24
C ASN A 45 -1.78 -13.92 8.79
N GLY A 46 -2.76 -13.01 8.91
CA GLY A 46 -4.15 -13.25 8.54
C GLY A 46 -4.33 -13.46 7.03
N GLN A 47 -5.38 -14.16 6.67
CA GLN A 47 -5.76 -14.31 5.26
C GLN A 47 -6.44 -13.05 4.74
N TRP A 48 -6.18 -12.70 3.48
CA TRP A 48 -6.87 -11.61 2.81
C TRP A 48 -8.40 -11.82 2.81
N GLY A 49 -9.14 -10.80 3.19
CA GLY A 49 -10.60 -10.81 3.25
C GLY A 49 -11.21 -11.60 4.41
N ARG A 50 -10.43 -11.99 5.43
CA ARG A 50 -10.91 -12.72 6.61
C ARG A 50 -10.33 -12.17 7.91
N GLY A 51 -11.07 -12.37 9.01
CA GLY A 51 -10.65 -12.05 10.38
C GLY A 51 -10.17 -10.59 10.52
N GLU A 52 -9.17 -10.38 11.36
CA GLU A 52 -8.64 -9.04 11.65
C GLU A 52 -8.02 -8.36 10.43
N ARG A 53 -7.52 -9.11 9.45
CA ARG A 53 -7.08 -8.55 8.17
C ARG A 53 -8.23 -7.91 7.39
N ALA A 54 -9.41 -8.53 7.39
CA ALA A 54 -10.60 -7.95 6.75
C ALA A 54 -11.07 -6.69 7.49
N ASN A 55 -11.05 -6.71 8.83
CA ASN A 55 -11.36 -5.54 9.65
C ASN A 55 -10.41 -4.37 9.37
N THR A 56 -9.11 -4.64 9.26
CA THR A 56 -8.10 -3.64 8.90
C THR A 56 -8.38 -3.03 7.52
N THR A 57 -8.71 -3.87 6.51
CA THR A 57 -9.07 -3.39 5.16
C THR A 57 -10.34 -2.55 5.18
N ALA A 58 -11.35 -2.94 5.95
CA ALA A 58 -12.60 -2.18 6.10
C ALA A 58 -12.36 -0.81 6.74
N LEU A 59 -11.55 -0.76 7.81
CA LEU A 59 -11.16 0.49 8.46
C LEU A 59 -10.34 1.39 7.52
N ALA A 60 -9.36 0.84 6.81
CA ALA A 60 -8.57 1.58 5.83
C ALA A 60 -9.45 2.18 4.73
N THR A 61 -10.44 1.41 4.26
CA THR A 61 -11.41 1.87 3.26
C THR A 61 -12.25 3.04 3.79
N TRP A 62 -12.76 2.91 5.02
CA TRP A 62 -13.58 3.96 5.62
C TRP A 62 -12.75 5.23 5.88
N ILE A 63 -11.53 5.11 6.41
CA ILE A 63 -10.62 6.25 6.65
C ILE A 63 -10.23 6.91 5.32
N GLY A 64 -9.90 6.12 4.29
CA GLY A 64 -9.62 6.64 2.96
C GLY A 64 -10.78 7.45 2.38
N ALA A 65 -12.00 6.98 2.57
CA ALA A 65 -13.21 7.70 2.12
C ALA A 65 -13.38 9.07 2.82
N GLN A 66 -12.91 9.23 4.08
CA GLN A 66 -12.94 10.52 4.78
C GLN A 66 -11.96 11.56 4.18
N SER A 67 -11.03 11.11 3.36
CA SER A 67 -10.07 11.97 2.65
C SER A 67 -10.43 12.22 1.18
N LYS A 68 -11.61 11.80 0.74
CA LYS A 68 -12.04 11.93 -0.66
C LYS A 68 -11.99 13.37 -1.14
N GLY A 69 -11.34 13.60 -2.27
CA GLY A 69 -11.19 14.92 -2.90
C GLY A 69 -10.07 15.77 -2.29
N MET A 70 -9.35 15.28 -1.29
CA MET A 70 -8.19 15.97 -0.75
C MET A 70 -6.92 15.60 -1.54
N ALA A 71 -6.03 16.56 -1.72
CA ALA A 71 -4.72 16.31 -2.32
C ALA A 71 -3.80 15.58 -1.35
N PHE A 72 -2.96 14.68 -1.86
CA PHE A 72 -1.89 14.07 -1.08
C PHE A 72 -0.87 15.11 -0.64
N ASN A 73 -0.46 15.03 0.62
CA ASN A 73 0.54 15.90 1.24
C ASN A 73 1.50 15.01 2.06
N LEU A 74 2.33 14.25 1.36
CA LEU A 74 3.25 13.30 1.99
C LEU A 74 4.47 14.04 2.53
N PRO A 75 4.79 13.90 3.83
CA PRO A 75 5.96 14.55 4.40
C PRO A 75 7.25 13.89 3.87
N GLN A 76 8.25 14.70 3.58
CA GLN A 76 9.59 14.28 3.14
C GLN A 76 10.70 14.94 3.97
N SER A 77 10.33 15.52 5.10
CA SER A 77 11.27 16.24 5.98
C SER A 77 12.13 15.31 6.84
N ASN A 78 11.55 14.17 7.25
CA ASN A 78 12.27 13.20 8.08
C ASN A 78 13.24 12.36 7.23
N PRO A 79 14.49 12.15 7.68
CA PRO A 79 15.45 11.31 6.95
C PRO A 79 14.95 9.88 6.67
N GLN A 80 14.19 9.30 7.58
CA GLN A 80 13.63 7.94 7.42
C GLN A 80 12.56 7.88 6.32
N GLU A 81 11.77 8.94 6.15
CA GLU A 81 10.81 9.05 5.04
C GLU A 81 11.53 9.08 3.69
N ARG A 82 12.61 9.86 3.58
CA ARG A 82 13.45 9.89 2.38
C ARG A 82 14.13 8.55 2.11
N THR A 83 14.64 7.90 3.15
CA THR A 83 15.24 6.56 3.03
C THR A 83 14.21 5.56 2.54
N MET A 84 13.00 5.58 3.08
CA MET A 84 11.91 4.69 2.67
C MET A 84 11.51 4.92 1.21
N TYR A 85 11.41 6.17 0.77
CA TYR A 85 11.18 6.51 -0.63
C TYR A 85 12.27 5.94 -1.56
N GLU A 86 13.54 6.07 -1.18
CA GLU A 86 14.65 5.52 -1.99
C GLU A 86 14.67 3.99 -2.01
N VAL A 87 14.20 3.33 -0.94
CA VAL A 87 13.97 1.88 -0.93
C VAL A 87 12.89 1.50 -1.92
N GLY A 88 11.73 2.15 -1.86
CA GLY A 88 10.62 1.91 -2.77
C GLY A 88 11.01 2.14 -4.23
N LYS A 89 11.71 3.23 -4.50
CA LYS A 89 12.23 3.54 -5.83
C LYS A 89 13.16 2.42 -6.36
N ARG A 90 14.05 1.90 -5.53
CA ARG A 90 14.91 0.77 -5.93
C ARG A 90 14.10 -0.49 -6.18
N LEU A 91 13.16 -0.82 -5.29
CA LEU A 91 12.28 -1.99 -5.45
C LEU A 91 11.46 -1.91 -6.74
N PHE A 92 10.99 -0.72 -7.11
CA PHE A 92 10.22 -0.51 -8.34
C PHE A 92 10.98 -0.92 -9.61
N PHE A 93 12.30 -0.73 -9.65
CA PHE A 93 13.16 -1.07 -10.79
C PHE A 93 13.92 -2.39 -10.61
N GLN A 94 13.85 -3.02 -9.43
CA GLN A 94 14.56 -4.26 -9.16
C GLN A 94 13.91 -5.43 -9.91
N ARG A 95 14.69 -6.06 -10.79
CA ARG A 95 14.28 -7.26 -11.51
C ARG A 95 14.48 -8.51 -10.64
N GLY A 96 13.58 -9.48 -10.80
CA GLY A 96 13.67 -10.74 -10.08
C GLY A 96 12.48 -11.66 -10.34
N GLY A 97 12.34 -12.68 -9.50
CA GLY A 97 11.34 -13.72 -9.67
C GLY A 97 11.60 -14.59 -10.90
N ALA A 98 10.75 -15.61 -11.12
CA ALA A 98 10.89 -16.57 -12.21
C ALA A 98 10.77 -15.93 -13.62
N HIS A 99 10.17 -14.76 -13.71
CA HIS A 99 10.00 -14.04 -14.97
C HIS A 99 11.04 -12.94 -15.19
N ASP A 100 11.93 -12.73 -14.23
CA ASP A 100 12.91 -11.64 -14.23
C ASP A 100 12.26 -10.27 -14.56
N PHE A 101 11.13 -9.98 -13.94
CA PHE A 101 10.41 -8.71 -14.08
C PHE A 101 10.72 -7.76 -12.92
N ALA A 102 10.46 -6.49 -13.15
CA ALA A 102 10.35 -5.44 -12.14
C ALA A 102 8.93 -4.84 -12.20
N CYS A 103 8.54 -4.05 -11.22
CA CYS A 103 7.31 -3.25 -11.32
C CYS A 103 7.35 -2.38 -12.58
N ALA A 104 8.50 -1.78 -12.86
CA ALA A 104 8.76 -0.98 -14.06
C ALA A 104 8.58 -1.76 -15.37
N SER A 105 8.74 -3.08 -15.39
CA SER A 105 8.49 -3.88 -16.61
C SER A 105 7.05 -3.77 -17.11
N CYS A 106 6.11 -3.56 -16.18
CA CYS A 106 4.69 -3.38 -16.47
C CYS A 106 4.24 -1.93 -16.38
N HIS A 107 4.86 -1.12 -15.52
CA HIS A 107 4.40 0.23 -15.15
C HIS A 107 5.35 1.35 -15.58
N GLY A 108 6.44 1.04 -16.28
CA GLY A 108 7.47 2.00 -16.68
C GLY A 108 7.26 2.66 -18.04
N GLU A 109 6.34 2.15 -18.87
CA GLU A 109 6.07 2.61 -20.24
C GLU A 109 4.59 2.68 -20.52
N GLU A 110 4.19 3.58 -21.44
CA GLU A 110 2.81 3.69 -21.90
C GLU A 110 2.38 2.46 -22.72
N GLY A 111 1.06 2.21 -22.74
CA GLY A 111 0.46 1.17 -23.57
C GLY A 111 0.68 -0.26 -23.09
N LYS A 112 1.31 -0.44 -21.94
CA LYS A 112 1.43 -1.78 -21.35
C LYS A 112 0.07 -2.30 -20.90
N ARG A 113 -0.18 -3.56 -21.19
CA ARG A 113 -1.44 -4.24 -20.85
C ARG A 113 -1.16 -5.60 -20.23
N ILE A 114 -2.02 -6.00 -19.32
CA ILE A 114 -2.08 -7.36 -18.83
C ILE A 114 -3.50 -7.90 -19.05
N ARG A 115 -3.63 -8.98 -19.80
CA ARG A 115 -4.93 -9.51 -20.25
C ARG A 115 -5.69 -8.41 -21.01
N LEU A 116 -6.88 -8.01 -20.55
CA LEU A 116 -7.71 -6.97 -21.15
C LEU A 116 -7.65 -5.62 -20.43
N GLN A 117 -6.70 -5.44 -19.51
CA GLN A 117 -6.57 -4.24 -18.70
C GLN A 117 -5.34 -3.43 -19.09
N ASP A 118 -5.53 -2.15 -19.31
CA ASP A 118 -4.43 -1.21 -19.45
C ASP A 118 -3.78 -0.98 -18.07
N LEU A 119 -2.46 -0.90 -18.07
CA LEU A 119 -1.68 -0.68 -16.84
C LEU A 119 -1.35 0.81 -16.71
N PRO A 120 -1.50 1.40 -15.53
CA PRO A 120 -1.12 2.80 -15.33
C PRO A 120 0.39 2.95 -15.49
N LEU A 121 0.81 4.01 -16.16
CA LEU A 121 2.21 4.44 -16.19
C LEU A 121 2.52 5.12 -14.85
N LEU A 122 3.41 4.51 -14.04
CA LEU A 122 3.73 4.99 -12.69
C LEU A 122 5.03 5.80 -12.63
N THR A 123 5.65 6.10 -13.76
CA THR A 123 6.91 6.88 -13.84
C THR A 123 6.68 8.34 -14.23
N LYS A 124 5.45 8.73 -14.52
CA LYS A 124 5.08 10.10 -14.91
C LYS A 124 3.72 10.49 -14.31
N ALA A 125 3.57 11.77 -14.02
CA ALA A 125 2.27 12.35 -13.72
C ALA A 125 1.32 12.28 -14.96
N PRO A 126 0.01 12.06 -14.75
CA PRO A 126 -0.66 11.84 -13.46
C PRO A 126 -0.69 10.38 -13.00
N GLY A 127 -0.13 9.45 -13.75
CA GLY A 127 -0.25 8.00 -13.51
C GLY A 127 0.37 7.55 -12.19
N ASP A 128 1.50 8.16 -11.80
CA ASP A 128 2.18 7.92 -10.53
C ASP A 128 1.27 8.16 -9.32
N GLY A 129 0.56 9.28 -9.28
CA GLY A 129 -0.41 9.58 -8.22
C GLY A 129 -1.69 8.76 -8.34
N VAL A 130 -2.23 8.58 -9.54
CA VAL A 130 -3.47 7.82 -9.78
C VAL A 130 -3.31 6.35 -9.37
N GLY A 131 -2.15 5.75 -9.61
CA GLY A 131 -1.87 4.37 -9.25
C GLY A 131 -2.06 4.09 -7.76
N PHE A 132 -1.70 5.04 -6.88
CA PHE A 132 -1.90 4.94 -5.44
C PHE A 132 -3.29 5.43 -5.01
N ALA A 133 -3.73 6.57 -5.52
CA ALA A 133 -5.00 7.20 -5.12
C ALA A 133 -6.25 6.36 -5.46
N ALA A 134 -6.13 5.41 -6.38
CA ALA A 134 -7.20 4.49 -6.74
C ALA A 134 -7.49 3.41 -5.66
N TRP A 135 -6.64 3.28 -4.65
CA TRP A 135 -6.80 2.27 -3.59
C TRP A 135 -7.07 2.94 -2.24
N PRO A 136 -7.87 2.31 -1.35
CA PRO A 136 -8.59 1.03 -1.48
C PRO A 136 -9.68 1.05 -2.56
N ALA A 137 -9.86 -0.10 -3.25
CA ALA A 137 -10.85 -0.24 -4.32
C ALA A 137 -11.59 -1.58 -4.25
N TYR A 138 -12.84 -1.59 -4.69
CA TYR A 138 -13.60 -2.83 -4.84
C TYR A 138 -13.17 -3.57 -6.10
N ARG A 139 -12.65 -4.79 -5.91
CA ARG A 139 -12.25 -5.69 -6.99
C ARG A 139 -13.41 -6.58 -7.37
N VAL A 140 -14.11 -6.23 -8.44
CA VAL A 140 -15.30 -6.96 -8.93
C VAL A 140 -14.98 -8.44 -9.17
N SER A 141 -13.83 -8.75 -9.78
CA SER A 141 -13.41 -10.13 -10.06
C SER A 141 -13.20 -11.00 -8.81
N ASN A 142 -13.03 -10.39 -7.64
CA ASN A 142 -12.79 -11.07 -6.37
C ASN A 142 -13.94 -10.87 -5.37
N GLY A 143 -14.89 -9.99 -5.67
CA GLY A 143 -16.00 -9.68 -4.77
C GLY A 143 -15.58 -9.03 -3.44
N GLN A 144 -14.44 -8.33 -3.41
CA GLN A 144 -13.84 -7.84 -2.17
C GLN A 144 -13.26 -6.44 -2.33
N MET A 145 -13.21 -5.69 -1.21
CA MET A 145 -12.36 -4.51 -1.10
C MET A 145 -10.90 -4.92 -0.97
N TRP A 146 -10.05 -4.30 -1.76
CA TRP A 146 -8.61 -4.46 -1.69
C TRP A 146 -7.94 -3.14 -1.31
N SER A 147 -7.00 -3.24 -0.41
CA SER A 147 -6.09 -2.14 -0.09
C SER A 147 -4.92 -2.08 -1.07
N MET A 148 -4.09 -1.03 -0.96
CA MET A 148 -2.87 -0.95 -1.77
C MET A 148 -1.90 -2.08 -1.45
N GLN A 149 -1.72 -2.46 -0.19
CA GLN A 149 -0.85 -3.59 0.18
C GLN A 149 -1.36 -4.92 -0.39
N HIS A 150 -2.68 -5.15 -0.39
CA HIS A 150 -3.26 -6.33 -1.05
C HIS A 150 -2.98 -6.31 -2.56
N ARG A 151 -3.08 -5.14 -3.20
CA ARG A 151 -2.76 -4.98 -4.63
C ARG A 151 -1.28 -5.25 -4.91
N LEU A 152 -0.38 -4.75 -4.07
CA LEU A 152 1.06 -5.03 -4.20
C LEU A 152 1.34 -6.53 -4.06
N ASN A 153 0.79 -7.18 -3.03
CA ASN A 153 0.93 -8.62 -2.83
C ASN A 153 0.48 -9.41 -4.08
N ASP A 154 -0.66 -9.05 -4.67
CA ASP A 154 -1.14 -9.70 -5.92
C ASP A 154 -0.17 -9.48 -7.10
N CYS A 155 0.47 -8.30 -7.22
CA CYS A 155 1.48 -8.06 -8.23
C CYS A 155 2.73 -8.91 -8.01
N TYR A 156 3.24 -8.99 -6.77
CA TYR A 156 4.36 -9.87 -6.42
C TYR A 156 4.07 -11.32 -6.78
N ARG A 157 2.89 -11.83 -6.39
CA ARG A 157 2.44 -13.18 -6.73
C ARG A 157 2.38 -13.41 -8.24
N GLN A 158 1.84 -12.46 -9.00
CA GLN A 158 1.74 -12.58 -10.47
C GLN A 158 3.12 -12.60 -11.14
N GLN A 159 4.09 -11.89 -10.61
CA GLN A 159 5.47 -11.84 -11.10
C GLN A 159 6.33 -13.01 -10.59
N ARG A 160 5.78 -13.89 -9.75
CA ARG A 160 6.52 -14.98 -9.11
C ARG A 160 7.67 -14.48 -8.21
N PHE A 161 7.52 -13.32 -7.65
CA PHE A 161 8.34 -12.88 -6.52
C PHE A 161 7.89 -13.56 -5.23
N PRO A 162 8.77 -13.69 -4.23
CA PRO A 162 8.33 -13.96 -2.86
C PRO A 162 7.32 -12.90 -2.43
N GLU A 163 6.19 -13.34 -1.88
CA GLU A 163 5.17 -12.42 -1.39
C GLU A 163 5.70 -11.69 -0.15
N PRO A 164 5.65 -10.35 -0.12
CA PRO A 164 6.11 -9.61 1.05
C PRO A 164 5.11 -9.76 2.19
N ASP A 165 5.62 -9.76 3.42
CA ASP A 165 4.76 -9.71 4.59
C ASP A 165 3.93 -8.44 4.62
N PHE A 166 2.69 -8.58 5.09
CA PHE A 166 1.81 -7.44 5.30
C PHE A 166 2.39 -6.47 6.33
N ALA A 167 2.25 -5.18 6.07
CA ALA A 167 2.78 -4.10 6.91
C ALA A 167 4.32 -4.13 7.08
N SER A 168 5.03 -4.82 6.17
CA SER A 168 6.50 -4.82 6.13
C SER A 168 7.04 -3.54 5.48
N ASP A 169 8.33 -3.27 5.68
CA ASP A 169 9.00 -2.14 5.04
C ASP A 169 8.93 -2.21 3.50
N VAL A 170 8.87 -3.40 2.92
CA VAL A 170 8.72 -3.60 1.47
C VAL A 170 7.36 -3.11 0.95
N THR A 171 6.31 -3.30 1.74
CA THR A 171 4.95 -2.88 1.35
C THR A 171 4.64 -1.43 1.69
N VAL A 172 5.41 -0.83 2.59
CA VAL A 172 5.29 0.58 3.01
C VAL A 172 6.14 1.50 2.13
N ALA A 173 7.26 1.01 1.63
CA ALA A 173 8.17 1.74 0.73
C ALA A 173 7.59 1.95 -0.66
#